data_f6c35eeb1990f3813aae4f265c33fe5a
#
_entry.id   f6c35eeb1990f3813aae4f265c33fe5a
#
_cell.length_a   1.000
_cell.length_b   1.000
_cell.length_c   1.000
_cell.angle_alpha   90.00
_cell.angle_beta   90.00
_cell.angle_gamma   90.00
#
_symmetry.space_group_name_H-M   'P 1'
#
loop_
_entity.id
_entity.type
_entity.pdbx_description
1 polymer ?
#
loop_
_entity_poly.entity_id
_entity_poly.type
_entity_poly.pdbx_seq_one_letter_code
_entity_poly.pdbx_strand_id
1 'polypeptide(L)'
;MEKVLLVTIDSLRADHVGYHGYERDVTPNIDEHAARGSRFTNAHSHVGGTRFSFPGILTGVTPMMYGGHERISADQTLVSEVFHDAGYRTGGFHSNLYVSGQFGYDRGWDEFFDSAPDESATSKFRKWAKTNLDGVVLDVLKKGYDFLESSQGMNVGSYHVPADEMTDRAIEFVEDTGDDPTFAWVHYMDVHHPFLPPEEYQREFLDEPVSHEESIRLRRKFIENPDDVTDEEYQTFIDLYDAEIKFNDAEVGRLLDAVEHEWGDDYLLALTADHGDHFLEHGYFGGARLLEVKNHVPLFVSGWDDEGEYDELVGLTDLPSTLVDSAGLEIPDNWFGYTLRDLVFDGEWERTDVIGGYRDEDGEHIRVRDSEWNLVVHENEPDALYHLAEDPGEHENVLDEHPDEERRLRKRLDTHRQLVESTMAEDVERPDMSEDVKERLRRLGYKE
;
A
#
# COMPACT_ATOMS: atom_id res chain seq x y z
N MET A 1 13.54 -6.03 20.29
CA MET A 1 12.45 -7.04 20.27
C MET A 1 12.82 -8.16 19.32
N GLU A 2 12.48 -9.41 19.67
CA GLU A 2 12.86 -10.57 18.85
C GLU A 2 11.73 -10.98 17.87
N LYS A 3 10.52 -10.48 18.06
CA LYS A 3 9.37 -10.72 17.21
C LYS A 3 8.84 -9.40 16.65
N VAL A 4 8.73 -9.29 15.32
CA VAL A 4 8.28 -8.07 14.63
C VAL A 4 7.28 -8.45 13.55
N LEU A 5 6.09 -7.84 13.59
CA LEU A 5 5.04 -7.98 12.60
C LEU A 5 4.76 -6.62 11.94
N LEU A 6 4.83 -6.58 10.63
CA LEU A 6 4.36 -5.47 9.81
C LEU A 6 3.07 -5.90 9.09
N VAL A 7 1.98 -5.19 9.30
CA VAL A 7 0.74 -5.35 8.55
C VAL A 7 0.52 -4.11 7.69
N THR A 8 0.28 -4.31 6.41
CA THR A 8 -0.07 -3.24 5.47
C THR A 8 -1.38 -3.59 4.76
N ILE A 9 -2.26 -2.61 4.59
CA ILE A 9 -3.59 -2.79 3.96
C ILE A 9 -3.65 -1.89 2.74
N ASP A 10 -3.92 -2.45 1.56
CA ASP A 10 -4.01 -1.70 0.32
C ASP A 10 -5.21 -0.75 0.35
N SER A 11 -4.99 0.49 -0.03
CA SER A 11 -6.05 1.49 -0.24
C SER A 11 -6.92 1.83 0.99
N LEU A 12 -6.50 1.52 2.23
CA LEU A 12 -7.24 1.86 3.45
C LEU A 12 -7.08 3.35 3.79
N ARG A 13 -8.15 4.11 3.69
CA ARG A 13 -8.21 5.54 4.02
C ARG A 13 -8.20 5.76 5.53
N ALA A 14 -7.43 6.74 6.00
CA ALA A 14 -7.41 7.10 7.43
C ALA A 14 -8.79 7.56 7.92
N ASP A 15 -9.55 8.32 7.10
CA ASP A 15 -10.87 8.81 7.44
C ASP A 15 -11.98 7.75 7.47
N HIS A 16 -11.66 6.47 7.18
CA HIS A 16 -12.51 5.30 7.37
C HIS A 16 -12.03 4.37 8.50
N VAL A 17 -11.18 4.85 9.40
CA VAL A 17 -10.68 4.09 10.56
C VAL A 17 -11.21 4.70 11.86
N GLY A 18 -11.65 3.86 12.80
CA GLY A 18 -12.34 4.31 14.01
C GLY A 18 -11.49 5.21 14.91
N TYR A 19 -10.20 4.89 15.15
CA TYR A 19 -9.34 5.77 15.95
C TYR A 19 -8.98 7.11 15.30
N HIS A 20 -9.27 7.28 13.99
CA HIS A 20 -9.26 8.56 13.28
C HIS A 20 -10.61 9.30 13.34
N GLY A 21 -11.61 8.72 14.00
CA GLY A 21 -12.93 9.36 14.22
C GLY A 21 -14.01 8.96 13.23
N TYR A 22 -13.83 7.89 12.45
CA TYR A 22 -14.89 7.37 11.61
C TYR A 22 -16.06 6.87 12.43
N GLU A 23 -17.30 7.28 12.07
CA GLU A 23 -18.49 7.02 12.90
C GLU A 23 -19.00 5.57 12.80
N ARG A 24 -18.69 4.87 11.70
CA ARG A 24 -19.09 3.48 11.49
C ARG A 24 -18.10 2.52 12.14
N ASP A 25 -18.59 1.45 12.73
CA ASP A 25 -17.78 0.41 13.38
C ASP A 25 -17.21 -0.57 12.33
N VAL A 26 -16.22 -0.12 11.58
CA VAL A 26 -15.60 -0.92 10.50
C VAL A 26 -14.22 -1.49 10.88
N THR A 27 -13.55 -0.95 11.89
CA THR A 27 -12.20 -1.35 12.31
C THR A 27 -12.05 -1.70 13.79
N PRO A 28 -12.99 -2.46 14.43
CA PRO A 28 -12.94 -2.69 15.87
C PRO A 28 -11.70 -3.43 16.36
N ASN A 29 -11.16 -4.38 15.58
CA ASN A 29 -9.94 -5.11 15.94
C ASN A 29 -8.70 -4.23 15.79
N ILE A 30 -8.59 -3.49 14.70
CA ILE A 30 -7.51 -2.50 14.48
C ILE A 30 -7.54 -1.44 15.57
N ASP A 31 -8.72 -0.90 15.92
CA ASP A 31 -8.87 0.13 16.96
C ASP A 31 -8.50 -0.40 18.36
N GLU A 32 -8.83 -1.64 18.68
CA GLU A 32 -8.43 -2.29 19.94
C GLU A 32 -6.92 -2.38 20.06
N HIS A 33 -6.22 -2.83 19.02
CA HIS A 33 -4.77 -2.92 19.01
C HIS A 33 -4.09 -1.55 18.97
N ALA A 34 -4.64 -0.59 18.21
CA ALA A 34 -4.16 0.79 18.18
C ALA A 34 -4.28 1.47 19.56
N ALA A 35 -5.33 1.17 20.35
CA ALA A 35 -5.51 1.71 21.69
C ALA A 35 -4.43 1.23 22.69
N ARG A 36 -3.73 0.14 22.38
CA ARG A 36 -2.62 -0.42 23.19
C ARG A 36 -1.24 0.02 22.67
N GLY A 37 -1.16 1.00 21.77
CA GLY A 37 0.08 1.45 21.15
C GLY A 37 0.14 2.94 20.90
N SER A 38 1.25 3.37 20.31
CA SER A 38 1.47 4.74 19.83
C SER A 38 0.75 4.94 18.49
N ARG A 39 -0.23 5.86 18.46
CA ARG A 39 -1.02 6.21 17.28
C ARG A 39 -0.49 7.47 16.63
N PHE A 40 -0.25 7.44 15.33
CA PHE A 40 0.26 8.58 14.55
C PHE A 40 -0.85 9.11 13.65
N THR A 41 -1.54 10.17 14.12
CA THR A 41 -2.74 10.68 13.46
C THR A 41 -2.46 11.53 12.22
N ASN A 42 -1.19 11.84 11.93
CA ASN A 42 -0.75 12.64 10.79
C ASN A 42 0.32 11.91 9.97
N ALA A 43 0.03 10.62 9.65
CA ALA A 43 0.92 9.76 8.87
C ALA A 43 0.56 9.80 7.38
N HIS A 44 1.58 9.87 6.53
CA HIS A 44 1.39 10.04 5.09
C HIS A 44 2.23 9.07 4.26
N SER A 45 1.59 8.47 3.26
CA SER A 45 2.31 7.88 2.14
C SER A 45 2.96 8.99 1.31
N HIS A 46 4.09 8.68 0.69
CA HIS A 46 4.77 9.65 -0.18
C HIS A 46 4.06 9.81 -1.54
N VAL A 47 3.36 8.78 -1.99
CA VAL A 47 2.58 8.77 -3.24
C VAL A 47 1.39 7.84 -3.08
N GLY A 48 0.22 8.25 -3.52
CA GLY A 48 -1.03 7.50 -3.45
C GLY A 48 -1.15 6.38 -4.48
N GLY A 49 -0.28 5.38 -4.42
CA GLY A 49 -0.34 4.18 -5.27
C GLY A 49 0.72 3.17 -4.87
N THR A 50 0.35 1.89 -4.78
CA THR A 50 1.16 0.76 -4.28
C THR A 50 2.57 0.72 -4.86
N ARG A 51 2.69 0.84 -6.18
CA ARG A 51 3.96 0.84 -6.92
C ARG A 51 4.93 1.92 -6.44
N PHE A 52 4.41 3.04 -5.95
CA PHE A 52 5.19 4.21 -5.59
C PHE A 52 5.36 4.37 -4.08
N SER A 53 4.46 3.79 -3.28
CA SER A 53 4.52 3.88 -1.81
C SER A 53 5.39 2.80 -1.18
N PHE A 54 5.36 1.56 -1.70
CA PHE A 54 6.09 0.43 -1.12
C PHE A 54 7.62 0.59 -1.08
N PRO A 55 8.27 1.26 -2.03
CA PRO A 55 9.68 1.58 -1.85
C PRO A 55 9.95 2.31 -0.53
N GLY A 56 9.11 3.28 -0.17
CA GLY A 56 9.21 3.98 1.12
C GLY A 56 9.03 3.05 2.32
N ILE A 57 8.03 2.19 2.27
CA ILE A 57 7.65 1.27 3.37
C ILE A 57 8.72 0.20 3.63
N LEU A 58 9.37 -0.31 2.59
CA LEU A 58 10.28 -1.45 2.73
C LEU A 58 11.77 -1.11 2.55
N THR A 59 12.11 0.13 2.13
CA THR A 59 13.51 0.55 1.94
C THR A 59 13.84 1.93 2.51
N GLY A 60 12.87 2.63 3.13
CA GLY A 60 13.10 3.98 3.65
C GLY A 60 13.43 5.05 2.60
N VAL A 61 13.23 4.76 1.31
CA VAL A 61 13.47 5.70 0.20
C VAL A 61 12.28 5.77 -0.74
N THR A 62 12.09 6.91 -1.40
CA THR A 62 11.05 7.04 -2.42
C THR A 62 11.57 6.65 -3.81
N PRO A 63 10.71 6.27 -4.76
CA PRO A 63 11.14 5.95 -6.13
C PRO A 63 11.99 7.03 -6.80
N MET A 64 11.78 8.29 -6.47
CA MET A 64 12.56 9.40 -6.99
C MET A 64 14.05 9.30 -6.63
N MET A 65 14.38 8.68 -5.49
CA MET A 65 15.75 8.59 -4.97
C MET A 65 16.62 7.54 -5.68
N TYR A 66 16.03 6.62 -6.46
CA TYR A 66 16.80 5.65 -7.25
C TYR A 66 16.46 5.66 -8.76
N GLY A 67 15.86 6.76 -9.22
CA GLY A 67 15.70 7.04 -10.65
C GLY A 67 14.60 6.29 -11.37
N GLY A 68 13.73 5.58 -10.67
CA GLY A 68 12.65 4.84 -11.29
C GLY A 68 11.69 4.20 -10.29
N HIS A 69 10.57 3.74 -10.80
CA HIS A 69 9.49 3.17 -9.99
C HIS A 69 9.17 1.74 -10.41
N GLU A 70 10.01 1.15 -11.25
CA GLU A 70 9.66 -0.11 -11.89
C GLU A 70 10.29 -1.31 -11.20
N ARG A 71 11.40 -1.10 -10.51
CA ARG A 71 12.09 -2.14 -9.76
C ARG A 71 12.94 -1.54 -8.65
N ILE A 72 12.95 -2.17 -7.47
CA ILE A 72 13.92 -1.83 -6.42
C ILE A 72 15.32 -2.11 -6.93
N SER A 73 16.19 -1.09 -6.90
CA SER A 73 17.61 -1.24 -7.26
C SER A 73 18.29 -2.26 -6.35
N ALA A 74 19.25 -3.00 -6.90
CA ALA A 74 20.04 -3.94 -6.10
C ALA A 74 20.87 -3.26 -4.99
N ASP A 75 21.13 -1.96 -5.14
CA ASP A 75 21.87 -1.17 -4.15
C ASP A 75 20.97 -0.64 -3.01
N GLN A 76 19.65 -0.75 -3.16
CA GLN A 76 18.70 -0.40 -2.10
C GLN A 76 18.49 -1.59 -1.17
N THR A 77 18.72 -1.36 0.13
CA THR A 77 18.56 -2.39 1.16
C THR A 77 17.08 -2.50 1.54
N LEU A 78 16.51 -3.70 1.48
CA LEU A 78 15.16 -3.99 1.99
C LEU A 78 15.20 -4.24 3.50
N VAL A 79 14.13 -3.89 4.19
CA VAL A 79 13.96 -4.18 5.62
C VAL A 79 14.09 -5.68 5.90
N SER A 80 13.58 -6.53 5.00
CA SER A 80 13.73 -7.99 5.06
C SER A 80 15.20 -8.44 5.04
N GLU A 81 16.05 -7.81 4.23
CA GLU A 81 17.48 -8.13 4.18
C GLU A 81 18.17 -7.79 5.51
N VAL A 82 17.81 -6.66 6.15
CA VAL A 82 18.37 -6.27 7.45
C VAL A 82 18.03 -7.31 8.52
N PHE A 83 16.76 -7.73 8.61
CA PHE A 83 16.33 -8.76 9.56
C PHE A 83 16.94 -10.13 9.26
N HIS A 84 16.95 -10.56 8.00
CA HIS A 84 17.54 -11.83 7.59
C HIS A 84 19.05 -11.90 7.91
N ASP A 85 19.81 -10.84 7.58
CA ASP A 85 21.25 -10.77 7.84
C ASP A 85 21.56 -10.73 9.35
N ALA A 86 20.62 -10.23 10.18
CA ALA A 86 20.70 -10.29 11.64
C ALA A 86 20.30 -11.66 12.22
N GLY A 87 19.90 -12.63 11.38
CA GLY A 87 19.55 -13.99 11.79
C GLY A 87 18.09 -14.19 12.23
N TYR A 88 17.21 -13.28 11.88
CA TYR A 88 15.76 -13.45 12.04
C TYR A 88 15.22 -14.43 11.00
N ARG A 89 14.24 -15.23 11.36
CA ARG A 89 13.39 -15.94 10.41
C ARG A 89 12.43 -14.94 9.76
N THR A 90 12.41 -14.89 8.44
CA THR A 90 11.71 -13.84 7.69
C THR A 90 10.61 -14.40 6.81
N GLY A 91 9.38 -13.84 6.93
CA GLY A 91 8.22 -14.23 6.10
C GLY A 91 7.53 -13.03 5.49
N GLY A 92 7.28 -13.05 4.17
CA GLY A 92 6.57 -12.02 3.44
C GLY A 92 5.37 -12.58 2.67
N PHE A 93 4.16 -12.07 2.94
CA PHE A 93 2.91 -12.61 2.40
C PHE A 93 2.08 -11.50 1.76
N HIS A 94 1.90 -11.57 0.45
CA HIS A 94 1.09 -10.59 -0.31
C HIS A 94 0.62 -11.16 -1.64
N SER A 95 -0.32 -10.47 -2.30
CA SER A 95 -0.78 -10.83 -3.64
C SER A 95 -0.70 -9.69 -4.65
N ASN A 96 -0.04 -8.59 -4.29
CA ASN A 96 0.17 -7.46 -5.18
C ASN A 96 1.37 -7.68 -6.11
N LEU A 97 1.13 -7.62 -7.43
CA LEU A 97 2.19 -7.85 -8.42
C LEU A 97 3.32 -6.82 -8.39
N TYR A 98 3.03 -5.57 -8.02
CA TYR A 98 4.04 -4.50 -8.00
C TYR A 98 5.07 -4.65 -6.89
N VAL A 99 4.78 -5.47 -5.88
CA VAL A 99 5.73 -5.80 -4.81
C VAL A 99 6.24 -7.23 -4.89
N SER A 100 6.10 -7.87 -6.06
CA SER A 100 6.59 -9.23 -6.31
C SER A 100 8.10 -9.29 -6.57
N GLY A 101 8.63 -10.51 -6.64
CA GLY A 101 10.03 -10.77 -6.99
C GLY A 101 10.45 -10.20 -8.35
N GLN A 102 9.52 -9.99 -9.30
CA GLN A 102 9.82 -9.32 -10.56
C GLN A 102 10.30 -7.87 -10.37
N PHE A 103 9.82 -7.22 -9.31
CA PHE A 103 10.17 -5.85 -8.95
C PHE A 103 11.27 -5.79 -7.87
N GLY A 104 11.86 -6.96 -7.50
CA GLY A 104 13.01 -7.05 -6.62
C GLY A 104 12.69 -7.06 -5.13
N TYR A 105 11.44 -7.36 -4.75
CA TYR A 105 10.99 -7.42 -3.36
C TYR A 105 11.18 -8.79 -2.70
N ASP A 106 11.62 -9.81 -3.44
CA ASP A 106 11.82 -11.19 -2.97
C ASP A 106 13.15 -11.41 -2.19
N ARG A 107 13.91 -10.35 -1.93
CA ARG A 107 15.19 -10.42 -1.24
C ARG A 107 15.04 -10.45 0.28
N GLY A 108 15.86 -11.24 0.95
CA GLY A 108 15.92 -11.30 2.41
C GLY A 108 14.72 -12.00 3.06
N TRP A 109 13.98 -12.83 2.35
CA TRP A 109 12.89 -13.64 2.89
C TRP A 109 13.26 -15.13 2.88
N ASP A 110 13.01 -15.82 4.00
CA ASP A 110 13.07 -17.29 4.07
C ASP A 110 11.81 -17.90 3.43
N GLU A 111 10.66 -17.26 3.63
CA GLU A 111 9.41 -17.60 2.98
C GLU A 111 8.80 -16.34 2.34
N PHE A 112 8.50 -16.41 1.03
CA PHE A 112 7.93 -15.30 0.28
C PHE A 112 6.81 -15.76 -0.63
N PHE A 113 5.60 -15.31 -0.32
CA PHE A 113 4.42 -15.58 -1.13
C PHE A 113 3.97 -14.29 -1.82
N ASP A 114 4.09 -14.23 -3.15
CA ASP A 114 3.73 -13.07 -3.98
C ASP A 114 2.59 -13.34 -4.97
N SER A 115 1.90 -14.49 -4.81
CA SER A 115 0.89 -14.99 -5.75
C SER A 115 1.32 -14.98 -7.23
N ALA A 116 2.59 -14.71 -7.52
CA ALA A 116 3.10 -14.86 -8.87
C ALA A 116 2.90 -16.32 -9.32
N PRO A 117 2.42 -16.56 -10.55
CA PRO A 117 2.29 -17.92 -11.03
C PRO A 117 3.66 -18.57 -10.97
N ASP A 118 3.80 -19.58 -10.12
CA ASP A 118 4.93 -20.48 -10.23
C ASP A 118 5.19 -20.75 -11.71
N GLU A 119 6.47 -20.88 -12.14
CA GLU A 119 6.80 -21.45 -13.45
C GLU A 119 6.34 -22.93 -13.47
N SER A 120 5.05 -23.09 -13.20
CA SER A 120 4.36 -24.36 -13.10
C SER A 120 4.45 -25.11 -14.43
N ALA A 121 4.20 -26.40 -14.40
CA ALA A 121 4.11 -27.25 -15.61
C ALA A 121 3.23 -26.62 -16.70
N THR A 122 2.25 -25.78 -16.33
CA THR A 122 1.37 -25.02 -17.23
C THR A 122 2.08 -23.88 -17.95
N SER A 123 2.97 -23.13 -17.30
CA SER A 123 3.79 -22.07 -17.91
C SER A 123 4.84 -22.67 -18.84
N LYS A 124 5.51 -23.75 -18.41
CA LYS A 124 6.44 -24.54 -19.23
C LYS A 124 5.73 -25.16 -20.42
N PHE A 125 4.49 -25.66 -20.23
CA PHE A 125 3.65 -26.17 -21.32
C PHE A 125 3.19 -25.05 -22.27
N ARG A 126 2.81 -23.86 -21.78
CA ARG A 126 2.47 -22.70 -22.62
C ARG A 126 3.68 -22.23 -23.44
N LYS A 127 4.89 -22.08 -22.83
CA LYS A 127 6.13 -21.76 -23.56
C LYS A 127 6.44 -22.81 -24.62
N TRP A 128 6.30 -24.11 -24.27
CA TRP A 128 6.49 -25.20 -25.21
C TRP A 128 5.43 -25.19 -26.33
N ALA A 129 4.15 -24.97 -26.03
CA ALA A 129 3.06 -24.92 -26.99
C ALA A 129 3.23 -23.73 -27.96
N LYS A 130 3.63 -22.55 -27.45
CA LYS A 130 3.88 -21.35 -28.26
C LYS A 130 5.06 -21.54 -29.22
N THR A 131 6.01 -22.41 -28.87
CA THR A 131 7.19 -22.69 -29.70
C THR A 131 6.99 -23.82 -30.68
N ASN A 132 6.03 -24.75 -30.42
CA ASN A 132 5.93 -26.02 -31.15
C ASN A 132 4.55 -26.26 -31.83
N LEU A 133 3.57 -25.37 -31.65
CA LEU A 133 2.24 -25.52 -32.23
C LEU A 133 1.92 -24.39 -33.22
N ASP A 134 1.23 -24.73 -34.32
CA ASP A 134 0.76 -23.74 -35.31
C ASP A 134 -0.33 -22.82 -34.71
N GLY A 135 -0.35 -21.54 -35.15
CA GLY A 135 -1.21 -20.49 -34.62
C GLY A 135 -2.70 -20.80 -34.51
N VAL A 136 -3.25 -21.63 -35.41
CA VAL A 136 -4.67 -22.07 -35.39
C VAL A 136 -4.97 -22.99 -34.21
N VAL A 137 -4.01 -23.86 -33.84
CA VAL A 137 -4.15 -24.77 -32.67
C VAL A 137 -4.00 -23.99 -31.38
N LEU A 138 -3.15 -22.98 -31.37
CA LEU A 138 -2.98 -22.03 -30.24
C LEU A 138 -4.27 -21.22 -29.99
N ASP A 139 -4.93 -20.74 -31.03
CA ASP A 139 -6.19 -19.98 -30.94
C ASP A 139 -7.36 -20.86 -30.43
N VAL A 140 -7.40 -22.14 -30.83
CA VAL A 140 -8.42 -23.09 -30.34
C VAL A 140 -8.15 -23.46 -28.89
N LEU A 141 -6.89 -23.66 -28.50
CA LEU A 141 -6.50 -23.91 -27.10
C LEU A 141 -6.75 -22.68 -26.22
N LYS A 142 -6.48 -21.48 -26.71
CA LYS A 142 -6.76 -20.21 -26.02
C LYS A 142 -8.27 -20.02 -25.79
N LYS A 143 -9.09 -20.21 -26.82
CA LYS A 143 -10.56 -20.16 -26.70
C LYS A 143 -11.14 -21.27 -25.82
N GLY A 144 -10.55 -22.47 -25.84
CA GLY A 144 -10.94 -23.57 -24.97
C GLY A 144 -10.56 -23.31 -23.50
N TYR A 145 -9.44 -22.66 -23.26
CA TYR A 145 -8.99 -22.25 -21.91
C TYR A 145 -9.86 -21.09 -21.39
N ASP A 146 -10.10 -20.06 -22.19
CA ASP A 146 -10.98 -18.92 -21.88
C ASP A 146 -12.43 -19.40 -21.59
N PHE A 147 -12.89 -20.44 -22.31
CA PHE A 147 -14.20 -21.08 -22.06
C PHE A 147 -14.22 -21.91 -20.77
N LEU A 148 -13.14 -22.61 -20.44
CA LEU A 148 -13.01 -23.37 -19.20
C LEU A 148 -12.86 -22.43 -17.98
N GLU A 149 -12.11 -21.36 -18.10
CA GLU A 149 -11.99 -20.30 -17.09
C GLU A 149 -13.36 -19.65 -16.81
N SER A 150 -14.13 -19.32 -17.88
CA SER A 150 -15.47 -18.76 -17.74
C SER A 150 -16.52 -19.76 -17.24
N SER A 151 -16.32 -21.07 -17.46
CA SER A 151 -17.28 -22.11 -17.07
C SER A 151 -17.05 -22.70 -15.68
N GLN A 152 -15.89 -22.48 -15.06
CA GLN A 152 -15.57 -22.99 -13.72
C GLN A 152 -15.83 -21.97 -12.60
N GLY A 153 -16.48 -20.82 -12.90
CA GLY A 153 -16.84 -19.84 -11.89
C GLY A 153 -15.64 -19.20 -11.20
N MET A 154 -14.47 -19.21 -11.86
CA MET A 154 -13.35 -18.41 -11.37
C MET A 154 -13.75 -16.93 -11.46
N ASN A 155 -13.75 -16.28 -10.31
CA ASN A 155 -14.16 -14.89 -10.13
C ASN A 155 -13.41 -13.99 -11.12
N VAL A 156 -14.10 -13.49 -12.12
CA VAL A 156 -13.60 -12.54 -13.12
C VAL A 156 -13.23 -11.19 -12.48
N GLY A 157 -13.38 -11.06 -11.17
CA GLY A 157 -13.17 -9.82 -10.41
C GLY A 157 -12.06 -9.83 -9.38
N SER A 158 -11.62 -10.97 -8.85
CA SER A 158 -10.52 -10.98 -7.87
C SER A 158 -9.27 -11.60 -8.45
N TYR A 159 -8.31 -10.76 -8.79
CA TYR A 159 -6.98 -11.17 -9.22
C TYR A 159 -5.97 -11.20 -8.06
N HIS A 160 -6.43 -10.92 -6.84
CA HIS A 160 -5.68 -11.03 -5.60
C HIS A 160 -6.18 -12.21 -4.76
N VAL A 161 -5.37 -12.63 -3.81
CA VAL A 161 -5.72 -13.64 -2.82
C VAL A 161 -6.57 -12.97 -1.75
N PRO A 162 -7.76 -13.49 -1.40
CA PRO A 162 -8.62 -12.92 -0.37
C PRO A 162 -7.95 -12.89 1.00
N ALA A 163 -8.42 -11.99 1.89
CA ALA A 163 -7.84 -11.77 3.20
C ALA A 163 -7.82 -13.05 4.06
N ASP A 164 -8.86 -13.87 4.02
CA ASP A 164 -8.94 -15.14 4.77
C ASP A 164 -7.83 -16.12 4.37
N GLU A 165 -7.58 -16.29 3.07
CA GLU A 165 -6.48 -17.15 2.58
C GLU A 165 -5.11 -16.53 2.91
N MET A 166 -4.96 -15.22 2.84
CA MET A 166 -3.72 -14.54 3.19
C MET A 166 -3.41 -14.71 4.68
N THR A 167 -4.41 -14.53 5.53
CA THR A 167 -4.32 -14.74 6.98
C THR A 167 -3.94 -16.18 7.31
N ASP A 168 -4.54 -17.18 6.66
CA ASP A 168 -4.21 -18.61 6.88
C ASP A 168 -2.72 -18.87 6.64
N ARG A 169 -2.15 -18.31 5.56
CA ARG A 169 -0.72 -18.45 5.23
C ARG A 169 0.19 -17.79 6.26
N ALA A 170 -0.18 -16.59 6.69
CA ALA A 170 0.57 -15.87 7.69
C ALA A 170 0.55 -16.58 9.05
N ILE A 171 -0.59 -17.13 9.45
CA ILE A 171 -0.74 -17.93 10.67
C ILE A 171 0.10 -19.20 10.58
N GLU A 172 0.07 -19.93 9.46
CA GLU A 172 0.91 -21.14 9.28
C GLU A 172 2.40 -20.83 9.48
N PHE A 173 2.87 -19.70 8.95
CA PHE A 173 4.24 -19.26 9.18
C PHE A 173 4.50 -18.92 10.65
N VAL A 174 3.62 -18.15 11.29
CA VAL A 174 3.75 -17.73 12.71
C VAL A 174 3.83 -18.96 13.64
N GLU A 175 2.96 -19.96 13.44
CA GLU A 175 2.94 -21.21 14.18
C GLU A 175 4.25 -22.02 14.04
N ASP A 176 4.94 -21.91 12.89
CA ASP A 176 6.18 -22.64 12.62
C ASP A 176 7.46 -21.93 13.13
N THR A 177 7.35 -20.67 13.60
CA THR A 177 8.53 -19.89 14.03
C THR A 177 9.03 -20.23 15.43
N GLY A 178 8.18 -20.74 16.31
CA GLY A 178 8.53 -21.04 17.70
C GLY A 178 9.23 -19.87 18.42
N ASP A 179 10.34 -20.15 19.08
CA ASP A 179 11.13 -19.15 19.82
C ASP A 179 12.14 -18.38 18.95
N ASP A 180 12.23 -18.64 17.63
CA ASP A 180 13.21 -17.98 16.77
C ASP A 180 12.90 -16.49 16.63
N PRO A 181 13.91 -15.59 16.66
CA PRO A 181 13.69 -14.18 16.26
C PRO A 181 13.04 -14.13 14.89
N THR A 182 11.96 -13.35 14.76
CA THR A 182 11.11 -13.40 13.55
C THR A 182 10.72 -12.00 13.08
N PHE A 183 10.78 -11.79 11.77
CA PHE A 183 10.16 -10.67 11.08
C PHE A 183 9.14 -11.18 10.07
N ALA A 184 7.88 -10.81 10.26
CA ALA A 184 6.80 -11.14 9.33
C ALA A 184 6.19 -9.86 8.72
N TRP A 185 5.91 -9.89 7.43
CA TRP A 185 5.16 -8.87 6.72
C TRP A 185 3.96 -9.48 6.03
N VAL A 186 2.79 -8.92 6.29
CA VAL A 186 1.52 -9.32 5.66
C VAL A 186 0.91 -8.10 4.97
N HIS A 187 0.58 -8.23 3.69
CA HIS A 187 -0.09 -7.19 2.93
C HIS A 187 -1.43 -7.68 2.39
N TYR A 188 -2.49 -7.06 2.85
CA TYR A 188 -3.85 -7.35 2.43
C TYR A 188 -4.27 -6.48 1.25
N MET A 189 -4.91 -7.10 0.27
CA MET A 189 -5.43 -6.44 -0.94
C MET A 189 -6.93 -6.13 -0.86
N ASP A 190 -7.65 -6.65 0.14
CA ASP A 190 -9.10 -6.70 0.19
C ASP A 190 -9.80 -5.34 0.35
N VAL A 191 -9.08 -4.28 0.60
CA VAL A 191 -9.64 -2.92 0.61
C VAL A 191 -9.42 -2.19 -0.72
N HIS A 192 -8.73 -2.83 -1.68
CA HIS A 192 -8.60 -2.32 -3.05
C HIS A 192 -9.79 -2.75 -3.92
N HIS A 193 -10.39 -1.82 -4.64
CA HIS A 193 -11.50 -2.09 -5.56
C HIS A 193 -11.13 -3.11 -6.68
N PRO A 194 -12.08 -3.94 -7.20
CA PRO A 194 -13.52 -3.97 -6.91
C PRO A 194 -13.79 -4.59 -5.54
N PHE A 195 -14.71 -4.02 -4.77
CA PHE A 195 -15.07 -4.50 -3.44
C PHE A 195 -15.97 -5.72 -3.55
N LEU A 196 -15.54 -6.82 -2.96
CA LEU A 196 -16.20 -8.13 -3.05
C LEU A 196 -16.33 -8.79 -1.66
N PRO A 197 -16.73 -8.05 -0.62
CA PRO A 197 -16.80 -8.61 0.72
C PRO A 197 -17.84 -9.74 0.81
N PRO A 198 -17.65 -10.74 1.70
CA PRO A 198 -18.65 -11.75 1.94
C PRO A 198 -20.02 -11.16 2.31
N GLU A 199 -21.12 -11.85 1.92
CA GLU A 199 -22.48 -11.33 2.12
C GLU A 199 -22.80 -10.96 3.58
N GLU A 200 -22.23 -11.66 4.55
CA GLU A 200 -22.43 -11.36 5.97
C GLU A 200 -21.97 -9.96 6.36
N TYR A 201 -20.84 -9.51 5.84
CA TYR A 201 -20.34 -8.15 6.07
C TYR A 201 -21.12 -7.11 5.27
N GLN A 202 -21.52 -7.42 4.03
CA GLN A 202 -22.38 -6.53 3.26
C GLN A 202 -23.69 -6.20 3.96
N ARG A 203 -24.31 -7.19 4.65
CA ARG A 203 -25.59 -7.04 5.35
C ARG A 203 -25.53 -6.13 6.58
N GLU A 204 -24.33 -5.75 7.03
CA GLU A 204 -24.18 -4.75 8.08
C GLU A 204 -24.39 -3.33 7.54
N PHE A 205 -24.17 -3.09 6.25
CA PHE A 205 -24.21 -1.78 5.62
C PHE A 205 -25.27 -1.63 4.52
N LEU A 206 -25.68 -2.74 3.91
CA LEU A 206 -26.61 -2.80 2.79
C LEU A 206 -27.88 -3.57 3.15
N ASP A 207 -29.05 -3.06 2.78
CA ASP A 207 -30.33 -3.77 2.95
C ASP A 207 -30.37 -5.10 2.16
N GLU A 208 -29.82 -5.09 0.95
CA GLU A 208 -29.69 -6.27 0.08
C GLU A 208 -28.24 -6.37 -0.42
N PRO A 209 -27.59 -7.54 -0.30
CA PRO A 209 -26.26 -7.74 -0.79
C PRO A 209 -26.12 -7.50 -2.30
N VAL A 210 -25.02 -6.91 -2.69
CA VAL A 210 -24.64 -6.66 -4.08
C VAL A 210 -23.86 -7.86 -4.62
N SER A 211 -24.22 -8.35 -5.79
CA SER A 211 -23.48 -9.44 -6.44
C SER A 211 -22.11 -8.97 -6.95
N HIS A 212 -21.16 -9.91 -7.08
CA HIS A 212 -19.84 -9.63 -7.69
C HIS A 212 -19.94 -8.93 -9.06
N GLU A 213 -20.88 -9.38 -9.91
CA GLU A 213 -21.10 -8.78 -11.23
C GLU A 213 -21.57 -7.33 -11.12
N GLU A 214 -22.42 -7.03 -10.15
CA GLU A 214 -22.92 -5.68 -9.89
C GLU A 214 -21.83 -4.77 -9.33
N SER A 215 -21.01 -5.24 -8.37
CA SER A 215 -19.87 -4.48 -7.84
C SER A 215 -18.86 -4.13 -8.95
N ILE A 216 -18.53 -5.09 -9.81
CA ILE A 216 -17.64 -4.86 -10.95
C ILE A 216 -18.27 -3.85 -11.94
N ARG A 217 -19.61 -3.95 -12.17
CA ARG A 217 -20.32 -3.00 -13.03
C ARG A 217 -20.31 -1.60 -12.43
N LEU A 218 -20.52 -1.49 -11.12
CA LEU A 218 -20.49 -0.23 -10.41
C LEU A 218 -19.10 0.43 -10.50
N ARG A 219 -18.03 -0.32 -10.16
CA ARG A 219 -16.65 0.15 -10.33
C ARG A 219 -16.38 0.65 -11.75
N ARG A 220 -16.81 -0.12 -12.77
CA ARG A 220 -16.63 0.29 -14.17
C ARG A 220 -17.32 1.62 -14.47
N LYS A 221 -18.50 1.86 -13.89
CA LYS A 221 -19.24 3.12 -14.05
C LYS A 221 -18.47 4.30 -13.46
N PHE A 222 -17.87 4.13 -12.26
CA PHE A 222 -17.01 5.15 -11.64
C PHE A 222 -15.80 5.51 -12.52
N ILE A 223 -15.22 4.53 -13.24
CA ILE A 223 -14.07 4.75 -14.13
C ILE A 223 -14.48 5.39 -15.47
N GLU A 224 -15.51 4.84 -16.12
CA GLU A 224 -15.84 5.17 -17.51
C GLU A 224 -16.85 6.32 -17.64
N ASN A 225 -17.73 6.49 -16.65
CA ASN A 225 -18.84 7.45 -16.69
C ASN A 225 -19.07 8.08 -15.30
N PRO A 226 -18.07 8.76 -14.71
CA PRO A 226 -18.17 9.30 -13.34
C PRO A 226 -19.33 10.29 -13.18
N ASP A 227 -19.61 11.11 -14.20
CA ASP A 227 -20.70 12.10 -14.19
C ASP A 227 -22.11 11.47 -14.17
N ASP A 228 -22.22 10.19 -14.53
CA ASP A 228 -23.50 9.45 -14.54
C ASP A 228 -23.74 8.68 -13.24
N VAL A 229 -22.78 8.67 -12.29
CA VAL A 229 -22.94 8.03 -10.98
C VAL A 229 -23.99 8.76 -10.16
N THR A 230 -25.01 8.03 -9.72
CA THR A 230 -26.06 8.59 -8.86
C THR A 230 -25.65 8.59 -7.39
N ASP A 231 -26.29 9.43 -6.56
CA ASP A 231 -26.03 9.44 -5.10
C ASP A 231 -26.26 8.05 -4.46
N GLU A 232 -27.23 7.28 -4.93
CA GLU A 232 -27.50 5.93 -4.47
C GLU A 232 -26.38 4.95 -4.83
N GLU A 233 -25.87 5.02 -6.05
CA GLU A 233 -24.75 4.20 -6.50
C GLU A 233 -23.44 4.59 -5.78
N TYR A 234 -23.24 5.90 -5.54
CA TYR A 234 -22.12 6.39 -4.75
C TYR A 234 -22.19 5.84 -3.32
N GLN A 235 -23.34 5.94 -2.67
CA GLN A 235 -23.51 5.42 -1.31
C GLN A 235 -23.33 3.90 -1.27
N THR A 236 -23.87 3.16 -2.24
CA THR A 236 -23.65 1.71 -2.36
C THR A 236 -22.17 1.35 -2.48
N PHE A 237 -21.41 2.19 -3.20
CA PHE A 237 -19.96 1.97 -3.36
C PHE A 237 -19.22 2.18 -2.04
N ILE A 238 -19.57 3.22 -1.27
CA ILE A 238 -19.01 3.46 0.07
C ILE A 238 -19.42 2.35 1.05
N ASP A 239 -20.66 1.89 1.00
CA ASP A 239 -21.15 0.80 1.86
C ASP A 239 -20.42 -0.53 1.56
N LEU A 240 -20.08 -0.78 0.29
CA LEU A 240 -19.24 -1.93 -0.09
C LEU A 240 -17.80 -1.78 0.37
N TYR A 241 -17.24 -0.57 0.32
CA TYR A 241 -15.91 -0.28 0.84
C TYR A 241 -15.84 -0.50 2.35
N ASP A 242 -16.82 -0.01 3.10
CA ASP A 242 -16.92 -0.23 4.55
C ASP A 242 -17.09 -1.71 4.89
N ALA A 243 -17.87 -2.45 4.12
CA ALA A 243 -18.02 -3.90 4.28
C ALA A 243 -16.71 -4.66 3.99
N GLU A 244 -15.93 -4.20 3.02
CA GLU A 244 -14.61 -4.77 2.72
C GLU A 244 -13.60 -4.48 3.84
N ILE A 245 -13.60 -3.25 4.39
CA ILE A 245 -12.79 -2.89 5.55
C ILE A 245 -13.16 -3.78 6.74
N LYS A 246 -14.46 -3.95 7.02
CA LYS A 246 -14.94 -4.77 8.13
C LYS A 246 -14.52 -6.23 8.01
N PHE A 247 -14.56 -6.80 6.80
CA PHE A 247 -14.05 -8.15 6.53
C PHE A 247 -12.53 -8.21 6.75
N ASN A 248 -11.79 -7.26 6.20
CA ASN A 248 -10.34 -7.21 6.36
C ASN A 248 -9.92 -7.04 7.83
N ASP A 249 -10.61 -6.17 8.59
CA ASP A 249 -10.41 -5.98 10.03
C ASP A 249 -10.62 -7.28 10.83
N ALA A 250 -11.65 -8.06 10.48
CA ALA A 250 -11.89 -9.36 11.12
C ALA A 250 -10.74 -10.35 10.86
N GLU A 251 -10.17 -10.34 9.65
CA GLU A 251 -9.03 -11.17 9.31
C GLU A 251 -7.73 -10.70 9.96
N VAL A 252 -7.52 -9.38 10.05
CA VAL A 252 -6.43 -8.81 10.85
C VAL A 252 -6.55 -9.22 12.32
N GLY A 253 -7.76 -9.14 12.92
CA GLY A 253 -8.01 -9.61 14.28
C GLY A 253 -7.65 -11.08 14.44
N ARG A 254 -8.06 -11.94 13.50
CA ARG A 254 -7.72 -13.38 13.53
C ARG A 254 -6.21 -13.64 13.44
N LEU A 255 -5.49 -12.85 12.63
CA LEU A 255 -4.03 -12.91 12.57
C LEU A 255 -3.40 -12.52 13.90
N LEU A 256 -3.84 -11.41 14.50
CA LEU A 256 -3.28 -10.89 15.75
C LEU A 256 -3.57 -11.81 16.92
N ASP A 257 -4.75 -12.43 17.01
CA ASP A 257 -5.07 -13.46 17.99
C ASP A 257 -4.10 -14.65 17.91
N ALA A 258 -3.77 -15.10 16.68
CA ALA A 258 -2.81 -16.19 16.49
C ALA A 258 -1.39 -15.77 16.86
N VAL A 259 -0.98 -14.55 16.53
CA VAL A 259 0.32 -13.99 16.90
C VAL A 259 0.44 -13.87 18.42
N GLU A 260 -0.56 -13.34 19.11
CA GLU A 260 -0.57 -13.27 20.60
C GLU A 260 -0.52 -14.66 21.23
N HIS A 261 -1.17 -15.65 20.62
CA HIS A 261 -1.14 -17.03 21.10
C HIS A 261 0.26 -17.66 21.00
N GLU A 262 0.94 -17.47 19.85
CA GLU A 262 2.22 -18.13 19.55
C GLU A 262 3.43 -17.36 20.06
N TRP A 263 3.42 -16.02 19.97
CA TRP A 263 4.55 -15.17 20.33
C TRP A 263 4.41 -14.56 21.75
N GLY A 264 3.20 -14.60 22.34
CA GLY A 264 2.88 -13.91 23.60
C GLY A 264 2.79 -12.40 23.41
N ASP A 265 2.95 -11.65 24.50
CA ASP A 265 2.75 -10.19 24.53
C ASP A 265 4.02 -9.39 24.16
N ASP A 266 5.19 -10.05 23.97
CA ASP A 266 6.47 -9.37 23.71
C ASP A 266 6.81 -9.38 22.21
N TYR A 267 6.01 -8.68 21.42
CA TYR A 267 6.26 -8.46 19.99
C TYR A 267 5.97 -7.02 19.59
N LEU A 268 6.62 -6.57 18.52
CA LEU A 268 6.34 -5.29 17.86
C LEU A 268 5.33 -5.52 16.75
N LEU A 269 4.23 -4.78 16.79
CA LEU A 269 3.29 -4.66 15.67
C LEU A 269 3.35 -3.25 15.10
N ALA A 270 3.56 -3.11 13.81
CA ALA A 270 3.28 -1.90 13.06
C ALA A 270 2.17 -2.18 12.04
N LEU A 271 1.11 -1.37 12.05
CA LEU A 271 0.03 -1.46 11.07
C LEU A 271 -0.16 -0.12 10.37
N THR A 272 -0.25 -0.16 9.04
CA THR A 272 -0.52 1.01 8.20
C THR A 272 -1.24 0.60 6.91
N ALA A 273 -1.70 1.59 6.15
CA ALA A 273 -2.03 1.42 4.75
C ALA A 273 -0.87 1.86 3.86
N ASP A 274 -0.78 1.32 2.65
CA ASP A 274 0.20 1.81 1.67
C ASP A 274 -0.23 3.15 1.05
N HIS A 275 -1.53 3.39 0.88
CA HIS A 275 -2.21 4.64 0.50
C HIS A 275 -3.71 4.53 0.75
N GLY A 276 -4.46 5.62 0.56
CA GLY A 276 -5.92 5.65 0.48
C GLY A 276 -6.46 5.51 -0.94
N ASP A 277 -7.74 5.86 -1.17
CA ASP A 277 -8.32 5.84 -2.51
C ASP A 277 -9.24 7.05 -2.76
N HIS A 278 -9.48 7.38 -4.05
CA HIS A 278 -10.41 8.40 -4.51
C HIS A 278 -11.74 7.77 -4.93
N PHE A 279 -12.83 8.32 -4.39
CA PHE A 279 -14.19 7.93 -4.72
C PHE A 279 -14.96 9.10 -5.35
N LEU A 280 -14.39 9.66 -6.43
CA LEU A 280 -14.85 10.83 -7.19
C LEU A 280 -14.61 12.19 -6.51
N GLU A 281 -13.91 12.26 -5.38
CA GLU A 281 -13.41 13.53 -4.89
C GLU A 281 -12.55 14.18 -5.99
N HIS A 282 -12.70 15.48 -6.20
CA HIS A 282 -12.04 16.24 -7.28
C HIS A 282 -12.30 15.70 -8.70
N GLY A 283 -13.34 14.86 -8.88
CA GLY A 283 -13.66 14.21 -10.16
C GLY A 283 -12.74 13.05 -10.53
N TYR A 284 -11.94 12.54 -9.60
CA TYR A 284 -11.05 11.40 -9.82
C TYR A 284 -11.60 10.11 -9.20
N PHE A 285 -11.29 8.99 -9.83
CA PHE A 285 -11.50 7.66 -9.28
C PHE A 285 -10.19 6.86 -9.40
N GLY A 286 -9.68 6.37 -8.26
CA GLY A 286 -8.41 5.63 -8.22
C GLY A 286 -7.20 6.41 -8.77
N GLY A 287 -6.19 5.69 -9.21
CA GLY A 287 -4.96 6.24 -9.78
C GLY A 287 -4.00 6.84 -8.75
N ALA A 288 -2.74 7.04 -9.12
CA ALA A 288 -1.79 7.75 -8.28
C ALA A 288 -2.15 9.24 -8.23
N ARG A 289 -2.30 9.80 -7.03
CA ARG A 289 -2.60 11.21 -6.80
C ARG A 289 -1.86 11.69 -5.56
N LEU A 290 -1.67 13.01 -5.47
CA LEU A 290 -0.85 13.67 -4.46
C LEU A 290 -1.69 14.53 -3.49
N LEU A 291 -2.95 14.12 -3.26
CA LEU A 291 -3.92 14.78 -2.39
C LEU A 291 -4.08 14.01 -1.07
N GLU A 292 -4.53 14.69 -0.02
CA GLU A 292 -4.66 14.14 1.34
C GLU A 292 -5.50 12.86 1.37
N VAL A 293 -6.66 12.84 0.72
CA VAL A 293 -7.57 11.69 0.67
C VAL A 293 -6.89 10.39 0.21
N LYS A 294 -5.82 10.52 -0.58
CA LYS A 294 -5.05 9.40 -1.13
C LYS A 294 -3.78 9.10 -0.33
N ASN A 295 -3.26 10.08 0.37
CA ASN A 295 -1.94 9.97 0.98
C ASN A 295 -1.96 10.00 2.52
N HIS A 296 -3.04 10.46 3.16
CA HIS A 296 -3.23 10.35 4.60
C HIS A 296 -3.66 8.91 4.94
N VAL A 297 -2.83 8.21 5.71
CA VAL A 297 -2.98 6.78 6.02
C VAL A 297 -3.04 6.54 7.52
N PRO A 298 -3.74 5.48 7.97
CA PRO A 298 -3.64 5.07 9.35
C PRO A 298 -2.24 4.53 9.65
N LEU A 299 -1.73 4.82 10.85
CA LEU A 299 -0.48 4.24 11.35
C LEU A 299 -0.53 4.13 12.87
N PHE A 300 -0.23 2.95 13.39
CA PHE A 300 0.10 2.77 14.79
C PHE A 300 1.23 1.75 14.97
N VAL A 301 1.92 1.84 16.10
CA VAL A 301 2.93 0.87 16.53
C VAL A 301 2.62 0.46 17.96
N SER A 302 2.42 -0.84 18.20
CA SER A 302 2.24 -1.41 19.54
C SER A 302 3.38 -2.37 19.92
N GLY A 303 3.48 -2.70 21.19
CA GLY A 303 4.60 -3.47 21.75
C GLY A 303 5.67 -2.57 22.40
N TRP A 304 5.53 -1.25 22.32
CA TRP A 304 6.30 -0.31 23.13
C TRP A 304 5.61 -0.03 24.47
N ASP A 305 6.37 0.46 25.48
CA ASP A 305 5.81 0.96 26.75
C ASP A 305 5.22 2.38 26.55
N ASP A 306 4.35 2.53 25.53
CA ASP A 306 3.67 3.78 25.19
C ASP A 306 2.30 3.52 24.53
N GLU A 307 1.30 4.31 24.92
CA GLU A 307 -0.09 4.27 24.39
C GLU A 307 -0.53 5.67 23.95
N GLY A 308 0.44 6.49 23.50
CA GLY A 308 0.23 7.90 23.15
C GLY A 308 -0.47 8.12 21.80
N GLU A 309 -0.83 9.38 21.58
CA GLU A 309 -1.32 9.88 20.30
C GLU A 309 -0.42 11.04 19.87
N TYR A 310 0.06 10.98 18.63
CA TYR A 310 1.05 11.87 18.07
C TYR A 310 0.49 12.48 16.78
N ASP A 311 0.43 13.81 16.73
CA ASP A 311 -0.06 14.60 15.59
C ASP A 311 1.07 15.21 14.74
N GLU A 312 2.31 14.90 15.08
CA GLU A 312 3.46 15.29 14.28
C GLU A 312 3.43 14.58 12.91
N LEU A 313 3.94 15.30 11.92
CA LEU A 313 3.99 14.80 10.56
C LEU A 313 4.93 13.60 10.43
N VAL A 314 4.40 12.46 9.98
CA VAL A 314 5.11 11.21 9.77
C VAL A 314 5.03 10.79 8.31
N GLY A 315 6.12 10.28 7.74
CA GLY A 315 6.14 9.69 6.40
C GLY A 315 6.35 8.18 6.46
N LEU A 316 5.76 7.41 5.55
CA LEU A 316 5.95 5.95 5.54
C LEU A 316 7.41 5.51 5.29
N THR A 317 8.30 6.40 4.86
CA THR A 317 9.75 6.14 4.84
C THR A 317 10.34 5.98 6.24
N ASP A 318 9.64 6.43 7.31
CA ASP A 318 10.08 6.31 8.70
C ASP A 318 9.87 4.91 9.25
N LEU A 319 8.99 4.14 8.63
CA LEU A 319 8.57 2.84 9.12
C LEU A 319 9.70 1.80 9.15
N PRO A 320 10.48 1.57 8.06
CA PRO A 320 11.55 0.57 8.11
C PRO A 320 12.66 0.93 9.12
N SER A 321 13.02 2.22 9.26
CA SER A 321 13.96 2.67 10.30
C SER A 321 13.42 2.39 11.70
N THR A 322 12.12 2.60 11.92
CA THR A 322 11.44 2.32 13.20
C THR A 322 11.45 0.83 13.55
N LEU A 323 11.16 -0.04 12.60
CA LEU A 323 11.15 -1.49 12.81
C LEU A 323 12.54 -2.01 13.18
N VAL A 324 13.56 -1.59 12.43
CA VAL A 324 14.96 -2.01 12.61
C VAL A 324 15.51 -1.50 13.95
N ASP A 325 15.28 -0.22 14.28
CA ASP A 325 15.70 0.36 15.57
C ASP A 325 14.99 -0.29 16.77
N SER A 326 13.69 -0.60 16.64
CA SER A 326 12.92 -1.29 17.69
C SER A 326 13.43 -2.70 17.95
N ALA A 327 14.01 -3.36 16.95
CA ALA A 327 14.70 -4.64 17.09
C ALA A 327 16.12 -4.51 17.67
N GLY A 328 16.63 -3.28 17.83
CA GLY A 328 18.00 -3.00 18.30
C GLY A 328 19.04 -3.26 17.21
N LEU A 329 18.66 -3.21 15.96
CA LEU A 329 19.53 -3.39 14.79
C LEU A 329 20.02 -2.04 14.26
N GLU A 330 21.09 -2.06 13.47
CA GLU A 330 21.67 -0.86 12.84
C GLU A 330 20.83 -0.44 11.62
N ILE A 331 20.40 0.84 11.59
CA ILE A 331 19.67 1.41 10.46
C ILE A 331 20.66 1.59 9.29
N PRO A 332 20.36 1.11 8.07
CA PRO A 332 21.22 1.29 6.90
C PRO A 332 21.45 2.78 6.54
N ASP A 333 22.68 3.14 6.24
CA ASP A 333 23.08 4.52 5.88
C ASP A 333 22.38 5.07 4.61
N ASN A 334 21.84 4.19 3.77
CA ASN A 334 21.14 4.56 2.54
C ASN A 334 19.62 4.75 2.72
N TRP A 335 19.11 4.70 3.96
CA TRP A 335 17.73 5.03 4.27
C TRP A 335 17.59 6.50 4.70
N PHE A 336 16.45 7.11 4.39
CA PHE A 336 16.18 8.53 4.64
C PHE A 336 15.03 8.76 5.62
N GLY A 337 14.47 7.69 6.15
CA GLY A 337 13.44 7.74 7.20
C GLY A 337 14.04 7.90 8.58
N TYR A 338 13.32 8.58 9.46
CA TYR A 338 13.63 8.70 10.88
C TYR A 338 13.07 7.50 11.64
N THR A 339 13.52 7.25 12.87
CA THR A 339 12.84 6.32 13.77
C THR A 339 11.75 7.03 14.56
N LEU A 340 10.54 6.48 14.58
CA LEU A 340 9.42 7.01 15.38
C LEU A 340 9.70 6.91 16.89
N ARG A 341 10.70 6.13 17.29
CA ARG A 341 11.14 6.05 18.68
C ARG A 341 11.69 7.37 19.20
N ASP A 342 12.39 8.14 18.36
CA ASP A 342 12.89 9.47 18.72
C ASP A 342 11.73 10.41 19.04
N LEU A 343 10.64 10.35 18.28
CA LEU A 343 9.42 11.10 18.57
C LEU A 343 8.78 10.68 19.90
N VAL A 344 8.58 9.36 20.07
CA VAL A 344 7.82 8.81 21.21
C VAL A 344 8.58 8.91 22.51
N PHE A 345 9.87 8.55 22.55
CA PHE A 345 10.63 8.41 23.81
C PHE A 345 11.54 9.59 24.12
N ASP A 346 12.09 10.24 23.10
CA ASP A 346 13.02 11.34 23.28
C ASP A 346 12.34 12.72 23.12
N GLY A 347 11.16 12.77 22.48
CA GLY A 347 10.45 14.00 22.15
C GLY A 347 11.20 14.85 21.13
N GLU A 348 12.12 14.24 20.38
CA GLU A 348 12.90 14.85 19.32
C GLU A 348 12.33 14.42 17.97
N TRP A 349 11.85 15.36 17.17
CA TRP A 349 11.31 15.08 15.85
C TRP A 349 11.73 16.12 14.83
N GLU A 350 12.44 15.68 13.82
CA GLU A 350 13.05 16.57 12.82
C GLU A 350 12.28 16.67 11.51
N ARG A 351 11.30 15.76 11.25
CA ARG A 351 10.52 15.77 10.02
C ARG A 351 9.64 17.02 9.94
N THR A 352 9.84 17.81 8.91
CA THR A 352 9.07 19.04 8.65
C THR A 352 8.23 18.96 7.38
N ASP A 353 8.46 17.92 6.57
CA ASP A 353 7.73 17.69 5.32
C ASP A 353 7.73 16.22 4.91
N VAL A 354 6.75 15.86 4.09
CA VAL A 354 6.70 14.61 3.33
C VAL A 354 6.73 14.99 1.85
N ILE A 355 7.81 14.62 1.17
CA ILE A 355 8.01 14.88 -0.25
C ILE A 355 7.96 13.54 -0.99
N GLY A 356 7.13 13.48 -2.02
CA GLY A 356 7.01 12.31 -2.87
C GLY A 356 6.54 12.68 -4.26
N GLY A 357 6.69 11.76 -5.18
CA GLY A 357 6.30 11.98 -6.55
C GLY A 357 6.41 10.74 -7.41
N TYR A 358 5.85 10.84 -8.58
CA TYR A 358 5.88 9.81 -9.61
C TYR A 358 6.01 10.45 -10.99
N ARG A 359 6.31 9.61 -11.98
CA ARG A 359 6.33 10.01 -13.39
C ARG A 359 5.45 9.06 -14.18
N ASP A 360 4.60 9.64 -15.03
CA ASP A 360 3.73 8.93 -15.96
C ASP A 360 3.82 9.52 -17.37
N GLU A 361 2.82 9.26 -18.23
CA GLU A 361 2.74 9.78 -19.60
C GLU A 361 2.62 11.31 -19.64
N ASP A 362 2.00 11.92 -18.63
CA ASP A 362 1.77 13.36 -18.50
C ASP A 362 2.97 14.09 -17.87
N GLY A 363 4.02 13.37 -17.47
CA GLY A 363 5.26 13.92 -16.95
C GLY A 363 5.51 13.63 -15.49
N GLU A 364 6.28 14.52 -14.84
CA GLU A 364 6.61 14.41 -13.42
C GLU A 364 5.54 15.09 -12.57
N HIS A 365 5.13 14.44 -11.50
CA HIS A 365 4.19 14.93 -10.50
C HIS A 365 4.85 14.81 -9.12
N ILE A 366 4.94 15.91 -8.37
CA ILE A 366 5.59 15.95 -7.07
C ILE A 366 4.72 16.70 -6.08
N ARG A 367 4.63 16.19 -4.85
CA ARG A 367 4.05 16.91 -3.71
C ARG A 367 5.15 17.31 -2.71
N VAL A 368 4.94 18.45 -2.09
CA VAL A 368 5.64 18.88 -0.88
C VAL A 368 4.57 19.21 0.15
N ARG A 369 4.37 18.32 1.11
CA ARG A 369 3.41 18.49 2.20
C ARG A 369 4.13 18.80 3.49
N ASP A 370 3.77 19.88 4.17
CA ASP A 370 4.18 20.15 5.55
C ASP A 370 2.95 20.16 6.50
N SER A 371 3.07 20.70 7.70
CA SER A 371 1.97 20.68 8.69
C SER A 371 0.72 21.44 8.26
N GLU A 372 0.84 22.45 7.40
CA GLU A 372 -0.26 23.36 7.03
C GLU A 372 -0.56 23.40 5.54
N TRP A 373 0.40 23.01 4.69
CA TRP A 373 0.32 23.22 3.25
C TRP A 373 0.63 21.97 2.45
N ASN A 374 -0.08 21.79 1.33
CA ASN A 374 0.24 20.81 0.30
C ASN A 374 0.48 21.53 -1.04
N LEU A 375 1.72 21.55 -1.51
CA LEU A 375 2.10 22.04 -2.84
C LEU A 375 2.22 20.84 -3.78
N VAL A 376 1.43 20.82 -4.85
CA VAL A 376 1.52 19.84 -5.92
C VAL A 376 2.07 20.50 -7.18
N VAL A 377 3.18 19.98 -7.66
CA VAL A 377 3.90 20.48 -8.84
C VAL A 377 3.78 19.47 -9.97
N HIS A 378 3.40 19.92 -11.14
CA HIS A 378 3.24 19.11 -12.33
C HIS A 378 4.18 19.60 -13.44
N GLU A 379 4.71 18.67 -14.26
CA GLU A 379 5.55 19.04 -15.40
C GLU A 379 4.70 19.66 -16.54
N ASN A 380 3.53 19.10 -16.80
CA ASN A 380 2.70 19.47 -17.97
C ASN A 380 1.28 19.94 -17.61
N GLU A 381 0.93 19.99 -16.32
CA GLU A 381 -0.34 20.50 -15.81
C GLU A 381 -0.12 21.71 -14.90
N PRO A 382 -1.15 22.50 -14.59
CA PRO A 382 -1.03 23.59 -13.61
C PRO A 382 -0.67 23.09 -12.21
N ASP A 383 0.22 23.81 -11.54
CA ASP A 383 0.53 23.57 -10.14
C ASP A 383 -0.62 23.97 -9.23
N ALA A 384 -0.67 23.38 -8.03
CA ALA A 384 -1.67 23.70 -7.03
C ALA A 384 -1.02 23.85 -5.64
N LEU A 385 -1.59 24.75 -4.83
CA LEU A 385 -1.27 24.92 -3.42
C LEU A 385 -2.56 24.89 -2.62
N TYR A 386 -2.59 24.06 -1.58
CA TYR A 386 -3.74 23.91 -0.68
C TYR A 386 -3.35 24.28 0.74
N HIS A 387 -4.25 24.99 1.46
CA HIS A 387 -4.08 25.32 2.86
C HIS A 387 -4.89 24.36 3.73
N LEU A 388 -4.24 23.29 4.18
CA LEU A 388 -4.89 22.14 4.82
C LEU A 388 -5.66 22.47 6.10
N ALA A 389 -5.22 23.50 6.85
CA ALA A 389 -5.92 23.92 8.06
C ALA A 389 -7.28 24.60 7.79
N GLU A 390 -7.44 25.27 6.64
CA GLU A 390 -8.67 25.96 6.23
C GLU A 390 -9.50 25.13 5.25
N ASP A 391 -8.84 24.32 4.42
CA ASP A 391 -9.42 23.46 3.39
C ASP A 391 -8.77 22.06 3.43
N PRO A 392 -9.10 21.24 4.45
CA PRO A 392 -8.56 19.89 4.57
C PRO A 392 -8.97 18.96 3.41
N GLY A 393 -10.02 19.33 2.65
CA GLY A 393 -10.49 18.61 1.46
C GLY A 393 -9.80 19.04 0.18
N GLU A 394 -8.89 20.04 0.21
CA GLU A 394 -8.10 20.51 -0.95
C GLU A 394 -8.95 20.94 -2.16
N HIS A 395 -10.08 21.60 -1.90
CA HIS A 395 -11.02 22.03 -2.94
C HIS A 395 -10.60 23.35 -3.62
N GLU A 396 -9.83 24.19 -2.92
CA GLU A 396 -9.50 25.55 -3.35
C GLU A 396 -7.98 25.72 -3.59
N ASN A 397 -7.61 25.85 -4.86
CA ASN A 397 -6.20 26.14 -5.21
C ASN A 397 -5.87 27.62 -4.93
N VAL A 398 -5.09 27.87 -3.88
CA VAL A 398 -4.73 29.21 -3.40
C VAL A 398 -3.30 29.64 -3.81
N LEU A 399 -2.71 29.02 -4.84
CA LEU A 399 -1.33 29.24 -5.28
C LEU A 399 -1.03 30.73 -5.56
N ASP A 400 -1.93 31.41 -6.26
CA ASP A 400 -1.76 32.81 -6.62
C ASP A 400 -1.91 33.75 -5.41
N GLU A 401 -2.52 33.31 -4.32
CA GLU A 401 -2.82 34.10 -3.14
C GLU A 401 -1.71 34.03 -2.09
N HIS A 402 -0.88 32.96 -2.11
CA HIS A 402 0.16 32.67 -1.13
C HIS A 402 1.56 32.49 -1.75
N PRO A 403 2.10 33.49 -2.47
CA PRO A 403 3.38 33.36 -3.18
C PRO A 403 4.61 33.20 -2.27
N ASP A 404 4.52 33.56 -0.99
CA ASP A 404 5.61 33.35 -0.03
C ASP A 404 5.68 31.89 0.42
N GLU A 405 4.54 31.24 0.64
CA GLU A 405 4.47 29.83 0.99
C GLU A 405 4.85 28.95 -0.21
N GLU A 406 4.35 29.26 -1.41
CA GLU A 406 4.79 28.60 -2.63
C GLU A 406 6.33 28.62 -2.74
N ARG A 407 6.95 29.78 -2.58
CA ARG A 407 8.41 29.93 -2.66
C ARG A 407 9.13 29.11 -1.59
N ARG A 408 8.59 29.06 -0.39
CA ARG A 408 9.14 28.30 0.74
C ARG A 408 9.12 26.80 0.44
N LEU A 409 7.99 26.26 -0.03
CA LEU A 409 7.83 24.85 -0.36
C LEU A 409 8.64 24.44 -1.60
N ARG A 410 8.69 25.27 -2.63
CA ARG A 410 9.58 25.03 -3.79
C ARG A 410 11.05 24.95 -3.40
N LYS A 411 11.49 25.77 -2.44
CA LYS A 411 12.86 25.68 -1.94
C LYS A 411 13.13 24.35 -1.23
N ARG A 412 12.14 23.79 -0.52
CA ARG A 412 12.26 22.45 0.07
C ARG A 412 12.35 21.38 -1.02
N LEU A 413 11.52 21.49 -2.05
CA LEU A 413 11.58 20.63 -3.22
C LEU A 413 12.95 20.68 -3.91
N ASP A 414 13.51 21.85 -4.10
CA ASP A 414 14.84 22.02 -4.70
C ASP A 414 15.94 21.36 -3.85
N THR A 415 15.83 21.46 -2.53
CA THR A 415 16.76 20.78 -1.60
C THR A 415 16.62 19.26 -1.71
N HIS A 416 15.39 18.76 -1.76
CA HIS A 416 15.11 17.33 -1.93
C HIS A 416 15.64 16.81 -3.28
N ARG A 417 15.43 17.54 -4.38
CA ARG A 417 15.98 17.21 -5.71
C ARG A 417 17.51 17.12 -5.70
N GLN A 418 18.19 18.03 -5.02
CA GLN A 418 19.65 17.97 -4.87
C GLN A 418 20.09 16.72 -4.09
N LEU A 419 19.35 16.32 -3.06
CA LEU A 419 19.59 15.08 -2.33
C LEU A 419 19.40 13.88 -3.26
N VAL A 420 18.29 13.80 -3.99
CA VAL A 420 17.99 12.77 -4.98
C VAL A 420 19.12 12.65 -6.01
N GLU A 421 19.55 13.75 -6.62
CA GLU A 421 20.64 13.79 -7.60
C GLU A 421 21.98 13.28 -7.03
N SER A 422 22.21 13.51 -5.74
CA SER A 422 23.44 13.07 -5.07
C SER A 422 23.46 11.58 -4.67
N THR A 423 22.26 10.95 -4.63
CA THR A 423 22.07 9.57 -4.17
C THR A 423 21.68 8.59 -5.28
N MET A 424 21.31 9.10 -6.47
CA MET A 424 20.92 8.28 -7.61
C MET A 424 22.06 7.37 -8.06
N ALA A 425 21.76 6.07 -8.18
CA ALA A 425 22.63 5.12 -8.86
C ALA A 425 22.69 5.40 -10.37
N GLU A 426 23.85 5.24 -11.01
CA GLU A 426 24.07 5.60 -12.42
C GLU A 426 23.29 4.76 -13.44
N ASP A 427 22.73 3.58 -13.07
CA ASP A 427 21.99 2.69 -13.98
C ASP A 427 20.86 1.93 -13.26
N VAL A 428 19.61 2.34 -13.50
CA VAL A 428 18.41 1.55 -13.12
C VAL A 428 17.88 0.84 -14.38
N GLU A 429 18.05 -0.47 -14.45
CA GLU A 429 17.49 -1.29 -15.52
C GLU A 429 15.95 -1.34 -15.38
N ARG A 430 15.24 -0.99 -16.46
CA ARG A 430 13.80 -1.23 -16.54
C ARG A 430 13.51 -2.72 -16.70
N PRO A 431 12.66 -3.34 -15.86
CA PRO A 431 12.32 -4.74 -16.02
C PRO A 431 11.55 -4.95 -17.34
N ASP A 432 11.96 -5.96 -18.11
CA ASP A 432 11.20 -6.39 -19.28
C ASP A 432 10.00 -7.22 -18.79
N MET A 433 8.87 -6.54 -18.55
CA MET A 433 7.64 -7.20 -18.09
C MET A 433 7.11 -8.14 -19.16
N SER A 434 6.85 -9.39 -18.78
CA SER A 434 6.23 -10.35 -19.68
C SER A 434 4.80 -9.89 -20.06
N GLU A 435 4.34 -10.25 -21.27
CA GLU A 435 2.97 -9.92 -21.70
C GLU A 435 1.88 -10.45 -20.74
N ASP A 436 2.14 -11.59 -20.06
CA ASP A 436 1.22 -12.15 -19.07
C ASP A 436 1.10 -11.23 -17.82
N VAL A 437 2.19 -10.59 -17.40
CA VAL A 437 2.19 -9.61 -16.30
C VAL A 437 1.49 -8.34 -16.70
N LYS A 438 1.78 -7.80 -17.89
CA LYS A 438 1.10 -6.61 -18.42
C LYS A 438 -0.41 -6.84 -18.55
N GLU A 439 -0.83 -8.02 -19.05
CA GLU A 439 -2.24 -8.35 -19.15
C GLU A 439 -2.91 -8.45 -17.77
N ARG A 440 -2.24 -9.00 -16.76
CA ARG A 440 -2.74 -9.08 -15.39
C ARG A 440 -2.86 -7.69 -14.76
N LEU A 441 -1.87 -6.81 -14.93
CA LEU A 441 -1.93 -5.42 -14.48
C LEU A 441 -3.09 -4.64 -15.11
N ARG A 442 -3.29 -4.79 -16.44
CA ARG A 442 -4.44 -4.16 -17.13
C ARG A 442 -5.79 -4.65 -16.58
N ARG A 443 -5.90 -5.93 -16.24
CA ARG A 443 -7.13 -6.50 -15.66
C ARG A 443 -7.40 -6.00 -14.24
N LEU A 444 -6.35 -5.73 -13.47
CA LEU A 444 -6.44 -5.08 -12.16
C LEU A 444 -6.81 -3.58 -12.25
N GLY A 445 -6.78 -3.01 -13.46
CA GLY A 445 -7.12 -1.60 -13.70
C GLY A 445 -5.92 -0.66 -13.68
N TYR A 446 -4.71 -1.19 -13.58
CA TYR A 446 -3.50 -0.38 -13.69
C TYR A 446 -3.23 -0.04 -15.16
N LYS A 447 -2.97 1.24 -15.44
CA LYS A 447 -2.43 1.68 -16.74
C LYS A 447 -0.94 1.35 -16.83
N GLU A 448 -0.45 1.06 -18.04
CA GLU A 448 0.98 0.84 -18.30
C GLU A 448 1.81 2.09 -18.03
#